data_18b81d60778b3971d85086501c2ec9bc
#
_entry.id   18b81d60778b3971d85086501c2ec9bc
#
_cell.length_a   1.000
_cell.length_b   1.000
_cell.length_c   1.000
_cell.angle_alpha   90.00
_cell.angle_beta   90.00
_cell.angle_gamma   90.00
#
_symmetry.space_group_name_H-M   'P 1'
#
loop_
_entity.id
_entity.type
_entity.pdbx_description
1 polymer ?
#
loop_
_entity_poly.entity_id
_entity_poly.type
_entity_poly.pdbx_seq_one_letter_code
_entity_poly.pdbx_strand_id
1 'polypeptide(L)'
;MKVLYIGPYKDGTGWAHSAHENILALDAAGVDVVCRPLKLNNVEGEVSPKILELESKSDKGCDIVIQNCLPHQMDYNGKFDKNIAYYFTETSHFKNSTWAERLNLLTEGWVPCQSVLDASVESNVIIPMAIVPVPCDVQKYQKAYEPLNIPHLKDKFVFYTIGEFS
;
A
#
# COMPACT_ATOMS: atom_id res chain seq x y z
N MET A 1 0.84 18.68 10.33
CA MET A 1 0.72 17.22 10.51
C MET A 1 1.87 16.58 9.75
N LYS A 2 2.68 15.79 10.41
CA LYS A 2 3.80 15.08 9.81
C LYS A 2 3.59 13.58 9.95
N VAL A 3 3.78 12.85 8.85
CA VAL A 3 3.43 11.43 8.76
C VAL A 3 4.68 10.61 8.44
N LEU A 4 4.92 9.55 9.21
CA LEU A 4 5.87 8.51 8.87
C LEU A 4 5.14 7.39 8.12
N TYR A 5 5.53 7.13 6.89
CA TYR A 5 5.04 6.02 6.09
C TYR A 5 6.08 4.89 6.05
N ILE A 6 5.72 3.72 6.55
CA ILE A 6 6.55 2.52 6.53
C ILE A 6 5.95 1.54 5.54
N GLY A 7 6.71 1.12 4.52
CA GLY A 7 6.18 0.22 3.51
C GLY A 7 7.24 -0.32 2.55
N PRO A 8 6.88 -1.26 1.67
CA PRO A 8 7.83 -2.01 0.85
C PRO A 8 8.17 -1.31 -0.48
N TYR A 9 8.21 0.02 -0.51
CA TYR A 9 8.37 0.80 -1.74
C TYR A 9 9.70 0.60 -2.50
N LYS A 10 10.63 -0.20 -1.97
CA LYS A 10 11.87 -0.60 -2.67
C LYS A 10 11.81 -1.98 -3.30
N ASP A 11 10.73 -2.72 -3.06
CA ASP A 11 10.55 -4.06 -3.61
C ASP A 11 9.97 -4.02 -5.04
N GLY A 12 10.27 -5.03 -5.86
CA GLY A 12 9.71 -5.18 -7.21
C GLY A 12 8.33 -5.86 -7.22
N THR A 13 7.39 -5.40 -6.39
CA THR A 13 6.08 -6.04 -6.18
C THR A 13 4.90 -5.09 -6.38
N GLY A 14 3.68 -5.64 -6.49
CA GLY A 14 2.45 -4.85 -6.45
C GLY A 14 2.27 -4.08 -5.14
N TRP A 15 2.76 -4.60 -4.03
CA TRP A 15 2.80 -3.91 -2.74
C TRP A 15 3.66 -2.63 -2.80
N ALA A 16 4.81 -2.72 -3.47
CA ALA A 16 5.69 -1.56 -3.67
C ALA A 16 5.01 -0.50 -4.53
N HIS A 17 4.33 -0.90 -5.60
CA HIS A 17 3.57 0.02 -6.44
C HIS A 17 2.48 0.74 -5.62
N SER A 18 1.71 0.02 -4.83
CA SER A 18 0.74 0.62 -3.91
C SER A 18 1.38 1.60 -2.92
N ALA A 19 2.53 1.24 -2.35
CA ALA A 19 3.26 2.12 -1.44
C ALA A 19 3.74 3.40 -2.13
N HIS A 20 4.25 3.31 -3.36
CA HIS A 20 4.63 4.47 -4.18
C HIS A 20 3.46 5.43 -4.39
N GLU A 21 2.34 4.92 -4.89
CA GLU A 21 1.16 5.73 -5.17
C GLU A 21 0.62 6.42 -3.89
N ASN A 22 0.58 5.70 -2.76
CA ASN A 22 0.18 6.26 -1.48
C ASN A 22 1.11 7.38 -1.00
N ILE A 23 2.44 7.16 -1.03
CA ILE A 23 3.44 8.15 -0.59
C ILE A 23 3.33 9.42 -1.45
N LEU A 24 3.26 9.25 -2.77
CA LEU A 24 3.19 10.38 -3.70
C LEU A 24 1.85 11.13 -3.60
N ALA A 25 0.74 10.42 -3.38
CA ALA A 25 -0.56 11.05 -3.18
C ALA A 25 -0.62 11.87 -1.88
N LEU A 26 -0.04 11.37 -0.79
CA LEU A 26 0.05 12.11 0.47
C LEU A 26 0.90 13.39 0.32
N ASP A 27 2.05 13.30 -0.35
CA ASP A 27 2.91 14.47 -0.63
C ASP A 27 2.19 15.48 -1.53
N ALA A 28 1.53 15.02 -2.59
CA ALA A 28 0.74 15.88 -3.49
C ALA A 28 -0.45 16.56 -2.78
N ALA A 29 -1.01 15.94 -1.76
CA ALA A 29 -2.05 16.53 -0.90
C ALA A 29 -1.50 17.53 0.13
N GLY A 30 -0.19 17.79 0.13
CA GLY A 30 0.45 18.75 1.04
C GLY A 30 0.73 18.18 2.44
N VAL A 31 0.72 16.87 2.62
CA VAL A 31 1.13 16.23 3.87
C VAL A 31 2.66 16.21 3.96
N ASP A 32 3.23 16.57 5.11
CA ASP A 32 4.68 16.41 5.33
C ASP A 32 4.99 14.93 5.57
N VAL A 33 5.30 14.22 4.46
CA VAL A 33 5.57 12.78 4.48
C VAL A 33 7.06 12.52 4.64
N VAL A 34 7.36 11.56 5.49
CA VAL A 34 8.66 10.89 5.61
C VAL A 34 8.42 9.41 5.37
N CYS A 35 9.25 8.74 4.59
CA CYS A 35 9.09 7.30 4.37
C CYS A 35 10.29 6.48 4.84
N ARG A 36 10.03 5.23 5.23
CA ARG A 36 11.05 4.25 5.61
C ARG A 36 10.74 2.92 4.95
N PRO A 37 11.74 2.27 4.33
CA PRO A 37 11.52 1.02 3.63
C PRO A 37 11.32 -0.13 4.61
N LEU A 38 10.38 -1.00 4.27
CA LEU A 38 10.24 -2.33 4.82
C LEU A 38 10.46 -3.31 3.67
N LYS A 39 11.08 -4.44 3.92
CA LYS A 39 11.38 -5.44 2.91
C LYS A 39 10.42 -6.62 3.03
N LEU A 40 9.65 -6.91 1.98
CA LEU A 40 8.78 -8.09 1.90
C LEU A 40 9.42 -9.23 1.11
N ASN A 41 10.26 -8.91 0.12
CA ASN A 41 10.96 -9.89 -0.70
C ASN A 41 12.38 -9.42 -1.05
N ASN A 42 13.11 -10.23 -1.85
CA ASN A 42 14.49 -9.94 -2.26
C ASN A 42 14.59 -9.33 -3.69
N VAL A 43 13.46 -9.04 -4.33
CA VAL A 43 13.45 -8.43 -5.66
C VAL A 43 13.45 -6.92 -5.47
N GLU A 44 14.46 -6.24 -5.98
CA GLU A 44 14.56 -4.78 -5.93
C GLU A 44 13.74 -4.15 -7.05
N GLY A 45 12.99 -3.10 -6.72
CA GLY A 45 12.21 -2.29 -7.64
C GLY A 45 12.85 -0.92 -7.88
N GLU A 46 12.39 -0.26 -8.92
CA GLU A 46 12.76 1.13 -9.18
C GLU A 46 12.03 2.06 -8.20
N VAL A 47 12.76 3.04 -7.66
CA VAL A 47 12.22 4.03 -6.74
C VAL A 47 12.34 5.41 -7.36
N SER A 48 11.25 6.18 -7.36
CA SER A 48 11.28 7.53 -7.91
C SER A 48 12.20 8.47 -7.10
N PRO A 49 12.86 9.45 -7.76
CA PRO A 49 13.69 10.42 -7.05
C PRO A 49 12.95 11.17 -5.94
N LYS A 50 11.64 11.41 -6.14
CA LYS A 50 10.80 12.07 -5.13
C LYS A 50 10.68 11.25 -3.84
N ILE A 51 10.48 9.94 -3.95
CA ILE A 51 10.41 9.05 -2.78
C ILE A 51 11.76 9.02 -2.04
N LEU A 52 12.89 9.01 -2.77
CA LEU A 52 14.23 9.09 -2.17
C LEU A 52 14.45 10.40 -1.42
N GLU A 53 13.94 11.51 -1.94
CA GLU A 53 13.92 12.80 -1.24
C GLU A 53 13.13 12.70 0.08
N LEU A 54 11.93 12.14 0.05
CA LEU A 54 11.06 11.96 1.24
C LEU A 54 11.69 11.00 2.26
N GLU A 55 12.40 9.97 1.80
CA GLU A 55 13.14 9.04 2.66
C GLU A 55 14.30 9.74 3.41
N SER A 56 14.94 10.73 2.77
CA SER A 56 16.07 11.45 3.38
C SER A 56 15.65 12.38 4.52
N LYS A 57 14.37 12.70 4.65
CA LYS A 57 13.86 13.56 5.72
C LYS A 57 14.01 12.91 7.11
N SER A 58 14.14 13.74 8.14
CA SER A 58 14.10 13.29 9.53
C SER A 58 12.69 12.88 9.93
N ASP A 59 12.54 11.76 10.63
CA ASP A 59 11.27 11.30 11.21
C ASP A 59 10.93 11.93 12.58
N LYS A 60 11.78 12.83 13.07
CA LYS A 60 11.48 13.59 14.30
C LYS A 60 10.23 14.45 14.10
N GLY A 61 9.32 14.39 15.09
CA GLY A 61 8.09 15.16 15.08
C GLY A 61 7.02 14.60 14.14
N CYS A 62 7.10 13.33 13.75
CA CYS A 62 5.97 12.65 13.14
C CYS A 62 4.92 12.36 14.21
N ASP A 63 3.68 12.76 13.93
CA ASP A 63 2.52 12.58 14.79
C ASP A 63 1.80 11.26 14.50
N ILE A 64 1.91 10.79 13.27
CA ILE A 64 1.20 9.62 12.73
C ILE A 64 2.21 8.67 12.10
N VAL A 65 2.00 7.36 12.30
CA VAL A 65 2.66 6.32 11.52
C VAL A 65 1.63 5.53 10.72
N ILE A 66 1.89 5.35 9.42
CA ILE A 66 1.15 4.45 8.54
C ILE A 66 2.07 3.27 8.23
N GLN A 67 1.62 2.06 8.56
CA GLN A 67 2.33 0.82 8.32
C GLN A 67 1.64 0.07 7.17
N ASN A 68 2.26 0.09 5.99
CA ASN A 68 1.79 -0.64 4.81
C ASN A 68 2.57 -1.93 4.65
N CYS A 69 2.12 -2.97 5.32
CA CYS A 69 2.75 -4.28 5.32
C CYS A 69 1.76 -5.37 5.74
N LEU A 70 2.25 -6.60 5.87
CA LEU A 70 1.43 -7.70 6.38
C LEU A 70 1.13 -7.49 7.87
N PRO A 71 -0.10 -7.73 8.35
CA PRO A 71 -0.49 -7.42 9.73
C PRO A 71 0.38 -8.04 10.83
N HIS A 72 0.98 -9.22 10.60
CA HIS A 72 1.89 -9.83 11.56
C HIS A 72 3.25 -9.10 11.72
N GLN A 73 3.56 -8.18 10.80
CA GLN A 73 4.76 -7.34 10.83
C GLN A 73 4.51 -5.95 11.44
N MET A 74 3.23 -5.65 11.76
CA MET A 74 2.86 -4.36 12.33
C MET A 74 3.05 -4.35 13.84
N ASP A 75 3.53 -3.21 14.35
CA ASP A 75 3.72 -2.99 15.77
C ASP A 75 3.13 -1.64 16.20
N TYR A 76 2.49 -1.62 17.37
CA TYR A 76 2.10 -0.39 18.02
C TYR A 76 3.33 0.36 18.56
N ASN A 77 3.39 1.65 18.29
CA ASN A 77 4.45 2.50 18.82
C ASN A 77 3.85 3.75 19.48
N GLY A 78 3.97 3.82 20.80
CA GLY A 78 3.42 4.90 21.62
C GLY A 78 4.06 6.28 21.42
N LYS A 79 5.04 6.42 20.51
CA LYS A 79 5.57 7.75 20.10
C LYS A 79 4.64 8.50 19.17
N PHE A 80 3.70 7.81 18.52
CA PHE A 80 2.79 8.39 17.58
C PHE A 80 1.39 8.51 18.18
N ASP A 81 0.73 9.63 17.92
CA ASP A 81 -0.67 9.83 18.32
C ASP A 81 -1.60 8.86 17.61
N LYS A 82 -1.25 8.49 16.36
CA LYS A 82 -1.95 7.48 15.58
C LYS A 82 -1.01 6.45 14.98
N ASN A 83 -1.39 5.20 15.13
CA ASN A 83 -0.78 4.04 14.50
C ASN A 83 -1.79 3.44 13.53
N ILE A 84 -1.60 3.63 12.22
CA ILE A 84 -2.53 3.24 11.17
C ILE A 84 -2.00 2.02 10.45
N ALA A 85 -2.80 0.95 10.37
CA ALA A 85 -2.54 -0.18 9.49
C ALA A 85 -3.06 0.14 8.08
N TYR A 86 -2.26 -0.11 7.04
CA TYR A 86 -2.75 -0.18 5.66
C TYR A 86 -2.35 -1.52 5.06
N TYR A 87 -3.33 -2.35 4.75
CA TYR A 87 -3.06 -3.75 4.37
C TYR A 87 -4.07 -4.31 3.38
N PHE A 88 -3.69 -5.44 2.79
CA PHE A 88 -4.48 -6.20 1.85
C PHE A 88 -4.70 -7.62 2.38
N THR A 89 -5.80 -8.24 1.98
CA THR A 89 -6.02 -9.68 2.09
C THR A 89 -6.79 -10.17 0.87
N GLU A 90 -6.48 -11.38 0.43
CA GLU A 90 -7.11 -12.05 -0.70
C GLU A 90 -8.11 -13.12 -0.24
N THR A 91 -8.31 -13.22 1.07
CA THR A 91 -9.19 -14.21 1.69
C THR A 91 -10.46 -13.57 2.24
N SER A 92 -11.53 -14.33 2.37
CA SER A 92 -12.79 -13.87 2.98
C SER A 92 -12.68 -13.65 4.50
N HIS A 93 -11.68 -14.21 5.15
CA HIS A 93 -11.35 -14.01 6.55
C HIS A 93 -9.93 -14.51 6.85
N PHE A 94 -9.37 -14.09 7.98
CA PHE A 94 -8.06 -14.52 8.48
C PHE A 94 -8.10 -14.95 9.96
N LYS A 95 -9.21 -15.57 10.38
CA LYS A 95 -9.47 -16.04 11.77
C LYS A 95 -8.40 -16.99 12.31
N ASN A 96 -7.75 -17.75 11.42
CA ASN A 96 -6.74 -18.74 11.80
C ASN A 96 -5.31 -18.16 11.88
N SER A 97 -5.19 -16.84 11.89
CA SER A 97 -3.91 -16.13 11.99
C SER A 97 -3.90 -15.19 13.19
N THR A 98 -2.74 -14.65 13.53
CA THR A 98 -2.57 -13.63 14.57
C THR A 98 -2.85 -12.21 14.05
N TRP A 99 -3.36 -12.06 12.83
CA TRP A 99 -3.51 -10.76 12.19
C TRP A 99 -4.49 -9.85 12.91
N ALA A 100 -5.67 -10.38 13.32
CA ALA A 100 -6.65 -9.58 14.04
C ALA A 100 -6.11 -9.09 15.39
N GLU A 101 -5.37 -9.93 16.11
CA GLU A 101 -4.74 -9.56 17.38
C GLU A 101 -3.74 -8.41 17.20
N ARG A 102 -2.92 -8.48 16.15
CA ARG A 102 -1.94 -7.42 15.84
C ARG A 102 -2.62 -6.12 15.42
N LEU A 103 -3.61 -6.20 14.53
CA LEU A 103 -4.37 -5.04 14.08
C LEU A 103 -5.08 -4.34 15.26
N ASN A 104 -5.67 -5.11 16.18
CA ASN A 104 -6.39 -4.57 17.33
C ASN A 104 -5.50 -3.85 18.36
N LEU A 105 -4.18 -3.91 18.22
CA LEU A 105 -3.25 -3.09 19.01
C LEU A 105 -3.09 -1.66 18.42
N LEU A 106 -3.47 -1.45 17.17
CA LEU A 106 -3.29 -0.18 16.48
C LEU A 106 -4.48 0.75 16.72
N THR A 107 -4.38 1.99 16.26
CA THR A 107 -5.43 2.99 16.50
C THR A 107 -6.49 3.02 15.41
N GLU A 108 -6.14 2.62 14.17
CA GLU A 108 -7.01 2.69 13.00
C GLU A 108 -6.52 1.73 11.91
N GLY A 109 -7.44 1.17 11.12
CA GLY A 109 -7.14 0.34 9.96
C GLY A 109 -7.66 0.96 8.67
N TRP A 110 -6.84 0.99 7.64
CA TRP A 110 -7.18 1.38 6.29
C TRP A 110 -7.07 0.19 5.35
N VAL A 111 -8.08 0.01 4.52
CA VAL A 111 -8.17 -1.10 3.58
C VAL A 111 -8.58 -0.60 2.19
N PRO A 112 -8.15 -1.24 1.09
CA PRO A 112 -8.35 -0.70 -0.26
C PRO A 112 -9.80 -0.81 -0.76
N CYS A 113 -10.59 -1.75 -0.23
CA CYS A 113 -11.93 -2.02 -0.74
C CYS A 113 -12.82 -2.71 0.30
N GLN A 114 -14.11 -2.81 -0.04
CA GLN A 114 -15.14 -3.39 0.84
C GLN A 114 -14.84 -4.85 1.20
N SER A 115 -14.37 -5.67 0.26
CA SER A 115 -14.10 -7.09 0.55
C SER A 115 -13.03 -7.30 1.63
N VAL A 116 -12.00 -6.44 1.67
CA VAL A 116 -10.98 -6.47 2.73
C VAL A 116 -11.55 -5.98 4.06
N LEU A 117 -12.43 -4.98 4.03
CA LEU A 117 -13.16 -4.54 5.23
C LEU A 117 -14.01 -5.67 5.80
N ASP A 118 -14.79 -6.32 4.97
CA ASP A 118 -15.67 -7.44 5.36
C ASP A 118 -14.86 -8.61 5.95
N ALA A 119 -13.75 -8.97 5.30
CA ALA A 119 -12.81 -9.98 5.79
C ALA A 119 -12.24 -9.65 7.17
N SER A 120 -11.97 -8.36 7.40
CA SER A 120 -11.44 -7.85 8.68
C SER A 120 -12.48 -7.95 9.79
N VAL A 121 -13.71 -7.50 9.52
CA VAL A 121 -14.83 -7.59 10.45
C VAL A 121 -15.12 -9.06 10.78
N GLU A 122 -15.19 -9.93 9.77
CA GLU A 122 -15.37 -11.38 9.95
C GLU A 122 -14.25 -12.02 10.78
N SER A 123 -13.07 -11.43 10.77
CA SER A 123 -11.90 -11.89 11.55
C SER A 123 -11.77 -11.24 12.94
N ASN A 124 -12.79 -10.53 13.43
CA ASN A 124 -12.81 -9.83 14.71
C ASN A 124 -11.80 -8.67 14.83
N VAL A 125 -11.56 -7.95 13.74
CA VAL A 125 -10.89 -6.65 13.83
C VAL A 125 -11.91 -5.64 14.36
N ILE A 126 -11.58 -4.99 15.50
CA ILE A 126 -12.50 -4.11 16.25
C ILE A 126 -12.07 -2.65 16.28
N ILE A 127 -10.90 -2.31 15.77
CA ILE A 127 -10.45 -0.92 15.64
C ILE A 127 -11.28 -0.18 14.58
N PRO A 128 -11.37 1.16 14.63
CA PRO A 128 -11.97 1.94 13.55
C PRO A 128 -11.35 1.61 12.20
N MET A 129 -12.19 1.37 11.19
CA MET A 129 -11.75 0.99 9.85
C MET A 129 -12.24 1.99 8.81
N ALA A 130 -11.41 2.29 7.81
CA ALA A 130 -11.77 3.11 6.67
C ALA A 130 -11.38 2.42 5.34
N ILE A 131 -12.22 2.62 4.31
CA ILE A 131 -11.86 2.24 2.94
C ILE A 131 -11.07 3.39 2.33
N VAL A 132 -9.80 3.12 2.05
CA VAL A 132 -8.85 4.04 1.42
C VAL A 132 -8.29 3.32 0.18
N PRO A 133 -8.89 3.52 -1.00
CA PRO A 133 -8.42 2.90 -2.22
C PRO A 133 -6.98 3.25 -2.55
N VAL A 134 -6.27 2.37 -3.24
CA VAL A 134 -4.94 2.70 -3.77
C VAL A 134 -5.09 3.87 -4.75
N PRO A 135 -4.36 4.97 -4.55
CA PRO A 135 -4.38 6.10 -5.49
C PRO A 135 -3.87 5.68 -6.86
N CYS A 136 -4.27 6.42 -7.88
CA CYS A 136 -3.81 6.19 -9.25
C CYS A 136 -3.58 7.53 -9.94
N ASP A 137 -2.41 7.70 -10.56
CA ASP A 137 -2.14 8.83 -11.44
C ASP A 137 -2.90 8.66 -12.76
N VAL A 138 -4.12 9.18 -12.81
CA VAL A 138 -4.98 9.07 -14.01
C VAL A 138 -4.38 9.76 -15.24
N GLN A 139 -3.52 10.78 -15.07
CA GLN A 139 -2.90 11.48 -16.20
C GLN A 139 -1.92 10.57 -16.96
N LYS A 140 -1.27 9.65 -16.26
CA LYS A 140 -0.42 8.63 -16.86
C LYS A 140 -1.19 7.77 -17.86
N TYR A 141 -2.45 7.46 -17.57
CA TYR A 141 -3.31 6.60 -18.41
C TYR A 141 -4.13 7.35 -19.47
N GLN A 142 -4.13 8.68 -19.43
CA GLN A 142 -4.77 9.51 -20.47
C GLN A 142 -3.88 9.72 -21.70
N LYS A 143 -2.61 9.35 -21.64
CA LYS A 143 -1.70 9.46 -22.77
C LYS A 143 -2.08 8.46 -23.85
N ALA A 144 -2.09 8.92 -25.10
CA ALA A 144 -2.16 8.00 -26.23
C ALA A 144 -0.82 7.26 -26.35
N TYR A 145 -0.90 5.96 -26.45
CA TYR A 145 0.26 5.09 -26.69
C TYR A 145 0.10 4.43 -28.06
N GLU A 146 1.22 4.20 -28.75
CA GLU A 146 1.22 3.39 -29.94
C GLU A 146 0.72 1.98 -29.62
N PRO A 147 -0.21 1.44 -30.42
CA PRO A 147 -0.70 0.09 -30.22
C PRO A 147 0.43 -0.94 -30.30
N LEU A 148 0.41 -1.93 -29.41
CA LEU A 148 1.35 -3.03 -29.46
C LEU A 148 1.12 -3.84 -30.75
N ASN A 149 2.13 -3.86 -31.64
CA ASN A 149 2.06 -4.62 -32.87
C ASN A 149 2.48 -6.07 -32.62
N ILE A 150 1.51 -6.97 -32.62
CA ILE A 150 1.73 -8.42 -32.52
C ILE A 150 1.29 -9.04 -33.86
N PRO A 151 2.22 -9.34 -34.79
CA PRO A 151 1.89 -9.68 -36.19
C PRO A 151 0.90 -10.84 -36.35
N HIS A 152 0.98 -11.88 -35.51
CA HIS A 152 0.09 -13.05 -35.59
C HIS A 152 -1.32 -12.80 -35.00
N LEU A 153 -1.54 -11.63 -34.39
CA LEU A 153 -2.84 -11.22 -33.84
C LEU A 153 -3.54 -10.18 -34.71
N LYS A 154 -2.93 -9.80 -35.84
CA LYS A 154 -3.52 -8.83 -36.76
C LYS A 154 -4.92 -9.29 -37.21
N ASP A 155 -5.86 -8.36 -37.22
CA ASP A 155 -7.26 -8.57 -37.60
C ASP A 155 -8.05 -9.56 -36.70
N LYS A 156 -7.53 -9.84 -35.49
CA LYS A 156 -8.21 -10.68 -34.50
C LYS A 156 -8.70 -9.84 -33.33
N PHE A 157 -9.85 -10.23 -32.78
CA PHE A 157 -10.24 -9.75 -31.46
C PHE A 157 -9.48 -10.54 -30.40
N VAL A 158 -8.77 -9.84 -29.52
CA VAL A 158 -7.85 -10.47 -28.53
C VAL A 158 -8.33 -10.19 -27.13
N PHE A 159 -8.55 -11.27 -26.37
CA PHE A 159 -8.62 -11.19 -24.92
C PHE A 159 -7.24 -11.40 -24.34
N TYR A 160 -6.85 -10.57 -23.38
CA TYR A 160 -5.60 -10.78 -22.67
C TYR A 160 -5.79 -10.66 -21.16
N THR A 161 -4.93 -11.29 -20.41
CA THR A 161 -4.81 -11.13 -18.97
C THR A 161 -3.34 -10.94 -18.61
N ILE A 162 -3.11 -10.14 -17.58
CA ILE A 162 -1.77 -9.93 -17.01
C ILE A 162 -1.87 -10.33 -15.55
N GLY A 163 -1.03 -11.29 -15.13
CA GLY A 163 -1.05 -11.79 -13.77
C GLY A 163 0.13 -12.71 -13.51
N GLU A 164 0.39 -12.95 -12.25
CA GLU A 164 1.31 -13.99 -11.80
C GLU A 164 0.53 -15.29 -11.60
N PHE A 165 1.05 -16.38 -12.10
CA PHE A 165 0.51 -17.71 -11.89
C PHE A 165 1.51 -18.47 -11.01
N SER A 166 1.11 -18.71 -9.77
CA SER A 166 1.87 -19.50 -8.80
C SER A 166 1.32 -20.93 -8.67
#